data_b7f4b33f3015377aa2668a75d911f125
#
_entry.id   b7f4b33f3015377aa2668a75d911f125
#
_cell.length_a   1.000
_cell.length_b   1.000
_cell.length_c   1.000
_cell.angle_alpha   90.00
_cell.angle_beta   90.00
_cell.angle_gamma   90.00
#
_symmetry.space_group_name_H-M   'P 1'
#
loop_
_entity.id
_entity.type
_entity.pdbx_description
1 polymer ?
#
loop_
_entity_poly.entity_id
_entity_poly.type
_entity_poly.pdbx_seq_one_letter_code
_entity_poly.pdbx_strand_id
1 'polypeptide(L)'
;MNFLSIETSTDICSISLFENSKIKDKIEKKTKEHTNVLPISCSKLLDKISIDYIALSIGPGSFSGLKIGTSFSKGLANSLKIPIVPISTFDGMKYNISHSDNFYVFIYSH
;
A
#
# COMPACT_ATOMS: atom_id res chain seq x y z
N MET A 1 11.58 -8.14 9.61
CA MET A 1 11.27 -6.73 9.36
C MET A 1 9.83 -6.60 8.89
N ASN A 2 9.09 -5.70 9.46
CA ASN A 2 7.68 -5.52 9.14
C ASN A 2 7.47 -4.26 8.34
N PHE A 3 6.56 -4.28 7.37
CA PHE A 3 6.24 -3.07 6.64
C PHE A 3 4.79 -3.06 6.20
N LEU A 4 4.29 -1.86 5.94
CA LEU A 4 2.96 -1.62 5.44
C LEU A 4 3.08 -1.23 3.97
N SER A 5 2.33 -1.89 3.11
CA SER A 5 2.28 -1.56 1.69
C SER A 5 1.00 -0.80 1.40
N ILE A 6 1.12 0.36 0.75
CA ILE A 6 -0.02 1.20 0.41
C ILE A 6 -0.09 1.37 -1.10
N GLU A 7 -1.22 0.97 -1.68
CA GLU A 7 -1.46 1.05 -3.11
C GLU A 7 -2.79 1.76 -3.36
N THR A 8 -2.74 2.94 -3.93
CA THR A 8 -3.92 3.75 -4.22
C THR A 8 -3.93 4.27 -5.66
N SER A 9 -3.15 3.63 -6.53
CA SER A 9 -3.01 4.07 -7.92
C SER A 9 -4.22 3.75 -8.80
N THR A 10 -5.13 2.93 -8.32
CA THR A 10 -6.37 2.58 -9.02
C THR A 10 -7.57 2.93 -8.14
N ASP A 11 -8.77 2.56 -8.56
CA ASP A 11 -9.96 2.74 -7.73
C ASP A 11 -10.09 1.66 -6.64
N ILE A 12 -9.09 0.79 -6.54
CA ILE A 12 -9.00 -0.15 -5.43
C ILE A 12 -7.98 0.39 -4.44
N CYS A 13 -8.43 0.62 -3.21
CA CYS A 13 -7.54 0.98 -2.12
C CYS A 13 -7.05 -0.29 -1.47
N SER A 14 -5.75 -0.54 -1.52
CA SER A 14 -5.17 -1.76 -0.99
C SER A 14 -4.09 -1.41 0.04
N ILE A 15 -4.22 -1.98 1.22
CA ILE A 15 -3.22 -1.85 2.28
C ILE A 15 -2.89 -3.26 2.76
N SER A 16 -1.62 -3.59 2.79
CA SER A 16 -1.16 -4.90 3.21
C SER A 16 -0.11 -4.77 4.29
N LEU A 17 -0.22 -5.60 5.31
CA LEU A 17 0.77 -5.69 6.36
C LEU A 17 1.64 -6.91 6.12
N PHE A 18 2.95 -6.67 6.02
CA PHE A 18 3.94 -7.73 5.83
C PHE A 18 4.74 -7.92 7.10
N GLU A 19 4.92 -9.16 7.48
CA GLU A 19 5.76 -9.54 8.61
C GLU A 19 6.77 -10.56 8.11
N ASN A 20 8.05 -10.21 8.15
CA ASN A 20 9.14 -11.07 7.68
C ASN A 20 8.93 -11.54 6.24
N SER A 21 8.59 -10.61 5.36
CA SER A 21 8.38 -10.83 3.91
C SER A 21 7.16 -11.66 3.56
N LYS A 22 6.28 -11.91 4.52
CA LYS A 22 5.02 -12.60 4.26
C LYS A 22 3.84 -11.71 4.59
N ILE A 23 2.78 -11.79 3.79
CA ILE A 23 1.56 -11.04 4.06
C ILE A 23 0.91 -11.60 5.31
N LYS A 24 0.77 -10.75 6.32
CA LYS A 24 0.08 -11.12 7.54
C LYS A 24 -1.40 -10.78 7.45
N ASP A 25 -1.73 -9.65 6.85
CA ASP A 25 -3.11 -9.20 6.73
C ASP A 25 -3.23 -8.22 5.58
N LYS A 26 -4.43 -8.09 5.03
CA LYS A 26 -4.66 -7.23 3.88
C LYS A 26 -6.09 -6.71 3.90
N ILE A 27 -6.25 -5.45 3.53
CA ILE A 27 -7.56 -4.83 3.35
C ILE A 27 -7.60 -4.23 1.96
N GLU A 28 -8.58 -4.64 1.17
CA GLU A 28 -8.82 -4.08 -0.16
C GLU A 28 -10.25 -3.60 -0.26
N LYS A 29 -10.43 -2.38 -0.75
CA LYS A 29 -11.76 -1.84 -1.00
C LYS A 29 -11.79 -1.11 -2.33
N LYS A 30 -12.75 -1.46 -3.18
CA LYS A 30 -13.01 -0.72 -4.39
C LYS A 30 -13.79 0.52 -4.01
N THR A 31 -13.14 1.68 -4.08
CA THR A 31 -13.75 2.93 -3.63
C THR A 31 -13.07 4.11 -4.29
N LYS A 32 -13.80 5.20 -4.40
CA LYS A 32 -13.24 6.50 -4.77
C LYS A 32 -12.97 7.35 -3.52
N GLU A 33 -13.20 6.78 -2.35
CA GLU A 33 -13.06 7.48 -1.08
C GLU A 33 -11.83 7.03 -0.30
N HIS A 34 -10.67 7.02 -0.96
CA HIS A 34 -9.42 6.59 -0.32
C HIS A 34 -9.14 7.37 0.95
N THR A 35 -9.51 8.64 1.00
CA THR A 35 -9.29 9.49 2.16
C THR A 35 -9.95 8.93 3.42
N ASN A 36 -11.12 8.30 3.27
CA ASN A 36 -11.83 7.72 4.40
C ASN A 36 -11.36 6.31 4.72
N VAL A 37 -11.03 5.54 3.70
CA VAL A 37 -10.66 4.13 3.84
C VAL A 37 -9.28 3.95 4.45
N LEU A 38 -8.30 4.78 4.06
CA LEU A 38 -6.92 4.61 4.49
C LEU A 38 -6.73 4.67 6.01
N PRO A 39 -7.23 5.70 6.72
CA PRO A 39 -7.00 5.76 8.16
C PRO A 39 -7.64 4.60 8.91
N ILE A 40 -8.85 4.23 8.53
CA ILE A 40 -9.58 3.16 9.20
C ILE A 40 -8.89 1.81 8.98
N SER A 41 -8.50 1.54 7.73
CA SER A 41 -7.84 0.28 7.37
C SER A 41 -6.48 0.16 8.05
N CYS A 42 -5.72 1.25 8.06
CA CYS A 42 -4.42 1.29 8.68
C CYS A 42 -4.51 1.04 10.19
N SER A 43 -5.48 1.67 10.84
CA SER A 43 -5.70 1.47 12.28
C SER A 43 -5.99 0.01 12.61
N LYS A 44 -6.77 -0.65 11.77
CA LYS A 44 -7.08 -2.08 11.97
C LYS A 44 -5.87 -2.97 11.80
N LEU A 45 -5.06 -2.70 10.77
CA LEU A 45 -3.91 -3.54 10.46
C LEU A 45 -2.78 -3.35 11.44
N LEU A 46 -2.58 -2.15 11.96
CA LEU A 46 -1.46 -1.84 12.85
C LEU A 46 -1.78 -2.00 14.33
N ASP A 47 -2.93 -2.58 14.68
CA ASP A 47 -3.28 -2.79 16.06
C ASP A 47 -2.24 -3.72 16.73
N LYS A 48 -1.50 -3.14 17.70
CA LYS A 48 -0.45 -3.83 18.46
C LYS A 48 0.73 -4.34 17.63
N ILE A 49 0.91 -3.84 16.42
CA ILE A 49 2.04 -4.22 15.56
C ILE A 49 2.81 -2.98 15.17
N SER A 50 4.13 -3.03 15.33
CA SER A 50 4.97 -1.95 14.86
C SER A 50 5.57 -2.33 13.50
N ILE A 51 5.73 -1.31 12.65
CA ILE A 51 6.30 -1.48 11.32
C ILE A 51 7.59 -0.68 11.22
N ASP A 52 8.48 -1.15 10.35
CA ASP A 52 9.80 -0.54 10.17
C ASP A 52 9.83 0.47 9.03
N TYR A 53 8.96 0.31 8.04
CA TYR A 53 8.86 1.27 6.94
C TYR A 53 7.52 1.12 6.24
N ILE A 54 7.22 2.08 5.36
CA ILE A 54 6.03 2.05 4.51
C ILE A 54 6.50 1.91 3.07
N ALA A 55 5.98 0.91 2.37
CA ALA A 55 6.18 0.75 0.93
C ALA A 55 5.02 1.44 0.23
N LEU A 56 5.29 2.53 -0.47
CA LEU A 56 4.27 3.36 -1.09
C LEU A 56 4.35 3.26 -2.60
N SER A 57 3.24 2.88 -3.23
CA SER A 57 3.13 2.92 -4.69
C SER A 57 3.09 4.37 -5.15
N ILE A 58 4.00 4.71 -6.06
CA ILE A 58 4.10 6.06 -6.62
C ILE A 58 3.61 6.16 -8.06
N GLY A 59 2.97 5.11 -8.57
CA GLY A 59 2.43 5.08 -9.92
C GLY A 59 3.27 4.27 -10.87
N PRO A 60 2.89 4.25 -12.13
CA PRO A 60 1.80 5.05 -12.75
C PRO A 60 0.42 4.61 -12.28
N GLY A 61 -0.54 5.53 -12.39
CA GLY A 61 -1.92 5.26 -12.02
C GLY A 61 -2.73 6.54 -11.81
N SER A 62 -3.84 6.43 -11.11
CA SER A 62 -4.73 7.55 -10.83
C SER A 62 -4.00 8.66 -10.07
N PHE A 63 -4.00 9.85 -10.62
CA PHE A 63 -3.33 11.00 -10.01
C PHE A 63 -3.90 11.33 -8.63
N SER A 64 -5.22 11.40 -8.52
CA SER A 64 -5.85 11.74 -7.25
C SER A 64 -5.63 10.66 -6.19
N GLY A 65 -5.70 9.39 -6.57
CA GLY A 65 -5.43 8.28 -5.67
C GLY A 65 -3.99 8.30 -5.17
N LEU A 66 -3.04 8.51 -6.07
CA LEU A 66 -1.63 8.59 -5.70
C LEU A 66 -1.35 9.75 -4.76
N LYS A 67 -1.99 10.89 -4.99
CA LYS A 67 -1.84 12.05 -4.12
C LYS A 67 -2.33 11.77 -2.71
N ILE A 68 -3.47 11.11 -2.58
CA ILE A 68 -4.04 10.75 -1.29
C ILE A 68 -3.13 9.75 -0.57
N GLY A 69 -2.67 8.71 -1.27
CA GLY A 69 -1.76 7.71 -0.70
C GLY A 69 -0.46 8.33 -0.22
N THR A 70 0.10 9.24 -1.00
CA THR A 70 1.34 9.94 -0.65
C THR A 70 1.14 10.82 0.58
N SER A 71 0.07 11.60 0.61
CA SER A 71 -0.20 12.49 1.75
C SER A 71 -0.44 11.71 3.02
N PHE A 72 -1.21 10.65 2.96
CA PHE A 72 -1.47 9.79 4.11
C PHE A 72 -0.18 9.12 4.60
N SER A 73 0.60 8.58 3.68
CA SER A 73 1.86 7.87 4.02
C SER A 73 2.86 8.80 4.67
N LYS A 74 2.97 10.04 4.18
CA LYS A 74 3.87 11.03 4.79
C LYS A 74 3.45 11.35 6.21
N GLY A 75 2.16 11.54 6.45
CA GLY A 75 1.65 11.79 7.79
C GLY A 75 1.92 10.63 8.73
N LEU A 76 1.64 9.42 8.28
CA LEU A 76 1.85 8.23 9.07
C LEU A 76 3.35 7.99 9.36
N ALA A 77 4.19 8.10 8.34
CA ALA A 77 5.63 7.92 8.49
C ALA A 77 6.22 8.94 9.46
N ASN A 78 5.78 10.18 9.37
CA ASN A 78 6.24 11.23 10.28
C ASN A 78 5.79 10.95 11.72
N SER A 79 4.57 10.48 11.89
CA SER A 79 4.03 10.13 13.21
C SER A 79 4.78 8.96 13.84
N LEU A 80 5.11 7.95 13.06
CA LEU A 80 5.80 6.75 13.54
C LEU A 80 7.32 6.88 13.48
N LYS A 81 7.84 7.94 12.88
CA LYS A 81 9.28 8.17 12.68
C LYS A 81 9.95 7.03 11.92
N ILE A 82 9.33 6.63 10.83
CA ILE A 82 9.82 5.57 9.95
C ILE A 82 9.95 6.08 8.53
N PRO A 83 10.80 5.46 7.70
CA PRO A 83 10.96 5.89 6.31
C PRO A 83 9.84 5.40 5.41
N ILE A 84 9.69 6.08 4.27
CA ILE A 84 8.86 5.65 3.17
C ILE A 84 9.77 5.13 2.07
N VAL A 85 9.47 3.94 1.56
CA VAL A 85 10.18 3.37 0.42
C VAL A 85 9.26 3.45 -0.79
N PRO A 86 9.54 4.32 -1.76
CA PRO A 86 8.70 4.42 -2.94
C PRO A 86 8.93 3.24 -3.87
N ILE A 87 7.85 2.70 -4.41
CA ILE A 87 7.91 1.62 -5.39
C ILE A 87 6.98 1.97 -6.55
N SER A 88 7.33 1.54 -7.76
CA SER A 88 6.41 1.72 -8.87
C SER A 88 5.25 0.73 -8.74
N THR A 89 4.11 1.07 -9.33
CA THR A 89 2.96 0.19 -9.33
C THR A 89 3.32 -1.18 -9.93
N PHE A 90 4.09 -1.18 -11.00
CA PHE A 90 4.50 -2.42 -11.64
C PHE A 90 5.42 -3.27 -10.77
N ASP A 91 6.33 -2.64 -10.04
CA ASP A 91 7.22 -3.37 -9.13
C ASP A 91 6.43 -4.01 -7.99
N GLY A 92 5.46 -3.28 -7.46
CA GLY A 92 4.57 -3.82 -6.44
C GLY A 92 3.78 -5.02 -6.94
N MET A 93 3.30 -4.96 -8.18
CA MET A 93 2.57 -6.06 -8.79
C MET A 93 3.47 -7.26 -9.06
N LYS A 94 4.70 -7.04 -9.50
CA LYS A 94 5.67 -8.11 -9.67
C LYS A 94 5.92 -8.85 -8.37
N TYR A 95 6.03 -8.11 -7.28
CA TYR A 95 6.22 -8.70 -5.97
C TYR A 95 5.05 -9.61 -5.60
N ASN A 96 3.83 -9.13 -5.79
CA ASN A 96 2.64 -9.92 -5.52
C ASN A 96 2.58 -11.17 -6.39
N ILE A 97 2.95 -11.06 -7.66
CA ILE A 97 2.96 -12.18 -8.59
C ILE A 97 3.94 -13.26 -8.15
N SER A 98 5.14 -12.89 -7.77
CA SER A 98 6.13 -13.87 -7.35
C SER A 98 5.72 -14.63 -6.09
N HIS A 99 4.78 -14.10 -5.33
CA HIS A 99 4.27 -14.74 -4.12
C HIS A 99 2.97 -15.51 -4.32
N SER A 100 2.21 -15.19 -5.37
CA SER A 100 0.88 -15.74 -5.59
C SER A 100 0.76 -16.60 -6.83
N ASP A 101 1.80 -16.70 -7.63
CA ASP A 101 1.81 -17.37 -8.93
C ASP A 101 0.82 -16.82 -9.94
N ASN A 102 0.29 -15.65 -9.70
CA ASN A 102 -0.56 -14.95 -10.65
C ASN A 102 0.23 -13.86 -11.35
N PHE A 103 0.08 -13.74 -12.67
CA PHE A 103 0.84 -12.74 -13.35
C PHE A 103 0.03 -11.98 -14.32
N TYR A 104 -0.54 -10.93 -13.84
CA TYR A 104 -1.32 -10.03 -14.65
C TYR A 104 -0.87 -8.60 -14.45
N VAL A 105 0.44 -8.41 -14.38
CA VAL A 105 1.02 -7.08 -14.22
C VAL A 105 0.52 -6.12 -15.27
N PHE A 106 0.40 -6.60 -16.52
CA PHE A 106 -0.03 -5.77 -17.63
C PHE A 106 -1.49 -5.34 -17.54
N ILE A 107 -2.30 -5.98 -16.73
CA ILE A 107 -3.69 -5.58 -16.57
C ILE A 107 -3.81 -4.18 -16.01
N TYR A 108 -2.81 -3.77 -15.27
CA TYR A 108 -2.82 -2.50 -14.59
C TYR A 108 -2.05 -1.42 -15.32
N SER A 109 -1.63 -1.67 -16.52
CA SER A 109 -0.79 -0.74 -17.26
C SER A 109 -1.54 0.43 -17.88
N HIS A 110 -2.82 0.53 -17.64
CA HIS A 110 -3.61 1.60 -18.22
C HIS A 110 -4.11 2.59 -17.21
#